data_68c952c2dab9a4a6660f716379bda86a
#
_entry.id   68c952c2dab9a4a6660f716379bda86a
#
_cell.length_a   1.000
_cell.length_b   1.000
_cell.length_c   1.000
_cell.angle_alpha   90.00
_cell.angle_beta   90.00
_cell.angle_gamma   90.00
#
_symmetry.space_group_name_H-M   'P 1'
#
loop_
_entity.id
_entity.type
_entity.pdbx_description
1 polymer ?
#
loop_
_entity_poly.entity_id
_entity_poly.type
_entity_poly.pdbx_seq_one_letter_code
_entity_poly.pdbx_strand_id
1 'polypeptide(L)' 'MTDAERLAKLRHDLANPLAALLAETQLLLMEPAGLPPEAIASLKEIETLAIRMRTLLRS' A
#
# COMPACT_ATOMS: atom_id res chain seq x y z
N MET A 1 -2.10 9.63 -26.93
CA MET A 1 -2.70 9.24 -25.62
C MET A 1 -3.40 10.45 -25.02
N THR A 2 -4.66 10.32 -24.68
CA THR A 2 -5.44 11.38 -24.03
C THR A 2 -5.03 11.53 -22.57
N ASP A 3 -5.44 12.62 -21.93
CA ASP A 3 -5.19 12.82 -20.51
C ASP A 3 -5.89 11.74 -19.66
N ALA A 4 -7.10 11.31 -20.05
CA ALA A 4 -7.82 10.25 -19.38
C ALA A 4 -7.07 8.91 -19.46
N GLU A 5 -6.51 8.60 -20.63
CA GLU A 5 -5.72 7.38 -20.83
C GLU A 5 -4.43 7.40 -20.02
N ARG A 6 -3.75 8.55 -19.96
CA ARG A 6 -2.53 8.71 -19.13
C ARG A 6 -2.85 8.51 -17.65
N LEU A 7 -3.96 9.08 -17.20
CA LEU A 7 -4.38 8.96 -15.82
C LEU A 7 -4.72 7.51 -15.46
N ALA A 8 -5.44 6.81 -16.34
CA ALA A 8 -5.77 5.40 -16.15
C ALA A 8 -4.51 4.54 -16.10
N LYS A 9 -3.54 4.80 -16.98
CA LYS A 9 -2.26 4.10 -16.99
C LYS A 9 -1.49 4.35 -15.70
N LEU A 10 -1.43 5.59 -15.25
CA LEU A 10 -0.74 5.96 -14.02
C LEU A 10 -1.35 5.25 -12.80
N ARG A 11 -2.67 5.24 -12.71
CA ARG A 11 -3.38 4.53 -11.63
C ARG A 11 -3.01 3.05 -11.62
N HIS A 12 -3.01 2.41 -12.79
CA HIS A 12 -2.67 1.01 -12.93
C HIS A 12 -1.21 0.76 -12.53
N ASP A 13 -0.29 1.60 -13.03
CA ASP A 13 1.14 1.45 -12.77
C ASP A 13 1.48 1.67 -11.30
N LEU A 14 0.74 2.52 -10.59
CA LEU A 14 0.91 2.74 -9.16
C LEU A 14 0.23 1.67 -8.31
N ALA A 15 -0.91 1.15 -8.76
CA ALA A 15 -1.66 0.14 -8.02
C ALA A 15 -0.86 -1.16 -7.83
N ASN A 16 -0.05 -1.55 -8.82
CA ASN A 16 0.74 -2.78 -8.75
C ASN A 16 1.79 -2.75 -7.64
N PRO A 17 2.73 -1.79 -7.60
CA PRO A 17 3.71 -1.74 -6.50
C PRO A 17 3.06 -1.45 -5.15
N LEU A 18 1.96 -0.69 -5.14
CA LEU A 18 1.24 -0.43 -3.90
C LEU A 18 0.63 -1.71 -3.32
N ALA A 19 0.05 -2.56 -4.16
CA ALA A 19 -0.48 -3.85 -3.73
C ALA A 19 0.62 -4.74 -3.15
N ALA A 20 1.79 -4.75 -3.76
CA ALA A 20 2.94 -5.50 -3.26
C ALA A 20 3.42 -4.96 -1.92
N LEU A 21 3.51 -3.64 -1.77
CA LEU A 21 3.91 -3.00 -0.52
C LEU A 21 2.93 -3.34 0.61
N LEU A 22 1.64 -3.27 0.32
CA LEU A 22 0.61 -3.61 1.29
C LEU A 22 0.67 -5.08 1.70
N ALA A 23 0.88 -5.98 0.73
CA ALA A 23 1.00 -7.42 1.00
C ALA A 23 2.20 -7.71 1.89
N GLU A 24 3.37 -7.12 1.61
CA GLU A 24 4.57 -7.30 2.43
C GLU A 24 4.36 -6.78 3.86
N THR A 25 3.71 -5.63 3.98
CA THR A 25 3.39 -5.04 5.28
C THR A 25 2.47 -5.95 6.09
N GLN A 26 1.43 -6.49 5.45
CA GLN A 26 0.48 -7.39 6.10
C GLN A 26 1.10 -8.72 6.50
N LEU A 27 2.03 -9.24 5.70
CA LEU A 27 2.78 -10.45 6.04
C LEU A 27 3.58 -10.28 7.34
N LEU A 28 4.26 -9.14 7.50
CA LEU A 28 5.00 -8.85 8.73
C LEU A 28 4.07 -8.71 9.93
N LEU A 29 2.89 -8.12 9.74
CA LEU A 29 1.92 -7.95 10.81
C LEU A 29 1.22 -9.25 11.20
N MET A 30 1.19 -10.26 10.32
CA MET A 30 0.61 -11.56 10.63
C MET A 30 1.46 -12.36 11.63
N GLU A 31 2.78 -12.13 11.63
CA GLU A 31 3.70 -12.79 12.55
C GLU A 31 4.58 -11.75 13.25
N PRO A 32 4.01 -10.99 14.19
CA PRO A 32 4.74 -9.89 14.85
C PRO A 32 5.77 -10.36 15.87
N ALA A 33 5.86 -11.67 16.15
CA ALA A 33 6.83 -12.20 17.11
C ALA A 33 8.24 -11.81 16.69
N GLY A 34 9.01 -11.25 17.66
CA GLY A 34 10.36 -10.79 17.39
C GLY A 34 10.47 -9.36 16.89
N LEU A 35 9.34 -8.70 16.56
CA LEU A 35 9.34 -7.30 16.19
C LEU A 35 9.16 -6.43 17.43
N PRO A 36 9.95 -5.35 17.58
CA PRO A 36 9.73 -4.42 18.68
C PRO A 36 8.40 -3.68 18.51
N PRO A 37 7.79 -3.21 19.62
CA PRO A 37 6.49 -2.50 19.55
C PRO A 37 6.49 -1.30 18.61
N GLU A 38 7.60 -0.59 18.54
CA GLU A 38 7.73 0.58 17.64
C GLU A 38 7.64 0.16 16.18
N ALA A 39 8.22 -0.98 15.83
CA ALA A 39 8.15 -1.50 14.46
C ALA A 39 6.73 -1.91 14.10
N ILE A 40 6.02 -2.56 15.03
CA ILE A 40 4.62 -2.95 14.84
C ILE A 40 3.75 -1.71 14.62
N ALA A 41 3.94 -0.68 15.44
CA ALA A 41 3.20 0.57 15.30
C ALA A 41 3.45 1.23 13.94
N SER A 42 4.71 1.26 13.50
CA SER A 42 5.07 1.82 12.20
C SER A 42 4.48 1.03 11.05
N LEU A 43 4.49 -0.30 11.13
CA LEU A 43 3.91 -1.16 10.10
C LEU A 43 2.39 -0.97 10.00
N LYS A 44 1.70 -0.79 11.13
CA LYS A 44 0.26 -0.49 11.14
C LYS A 44 -0.03 0.85 10.48
N GLU A 45 0.81 1.84 10.70
CA GLU A 45 0.68 3.14 10.05
C GLU A 45 0.91 3.03 8.54
N ILE A 46 1.92 2.27 8.12
CA ILE A 46 2.19 2.02 6.71
C ILE A 46 0.99 1.33 6.06
N GLU A 47 0.41 0.32 6.72
CA GLU A 47 -0.78 -0.37 6.23
C GLU A 47 -1.94 0.62 6.03
N THR A 48 -2.19 1.46 7.01
CA THR A 48 -3.25 2.46 6.94
C THR A 48 -3.05 3.42 5.77
N LEU A 49 -1.83 3.92 5.59
CA LEU A 49 -1.49 4.82 4.50
C LEU A 49 -1.61 4.15 3.13
N ALA A 50 -1.17 2.91 3.02
CA ALA A 50 -1.26 2.15 1.78
C ALA A 50 -2.72 1.88 1.39
N ILE A 51 -3.57 1.56 2.35
CA ILE A 51 -5.01 1.38 2.13
C ILE A 51 -5.64 2.69 1.65
N ARG A 52 -5.26 3.82 2.26
CA ARG A 52 -5.75 5.14 1.84
C ARG A 52 -5.35 5.45 0.41
N MET A 53 -4.09 5.18 0.05
CA MET A 53 -3.61 5.38 -1.32
C MET A 53 -4.37 4.53 -2.31
N ARG A 54 -4.64 3.26 -1.97
CA ARG A 54 -5.43 2.36 -2.81
C ARG A 54 -6.83 2.92 -3.04
N THR A 55 -7.47 3.42 -1.99
CA THR A 55 -8.79 4.03 -2.09
C THR A 55 -8.79 5.25 -3.01
N LEU A 56 -7.77 6.11 -2.88
CA LEU A 56 -7.62 7.29 -3.74
C LEU A 56 -7.42 6.90 -5.20
N LEU A 57 -6.66 5.85 -5.47
CA LEU A 57 -6.42 5.40 -6.84
C LEU A 57 -7.66 4.79 -7.51
N ARG A 58 -8.61 4.32 -6.71
CA ARG A 58 -9.86 3.72 -7.20
C ARG A 58 -10.99 4.73 -7.38
N SER A 59 -10.86 5.89 -6.82
CA SER A 59 -11.93 6.92 -6.87
C SER A 59 -11.95 7.73 -8.16
#